data_85b1662eea66a341d613eab949c6706f
#
_entry.id   85b1662eea66a341d613eab949c6706f
#
_cell.length_a   1.000
_cell.length_b   1.000
_cell.length_c   1.000
_cell.angle_alpha   90.00
_cell.angle_beta   90.00
_cell.angle_gamma   90.00
#
_symmetry.space_group_name_H-M   'P 1'
#
loop_
_entity.id
_entity.type
_entity.pdbx_description
1 polymer ?
#
loop_
_entity_poly.entity_id
_entity_poly.type
_entity_poly.pdbx_seq_one_letter_code
_entity_poly.pdbx_strand_id
1 'polypeptide(L)'
;MKVYLDNCCYNRLFDDRSNIKNYLEREAVLIIMQKAFDKELIIVGSDILEIEMLKIKNNDKRNDIEGVYNVLITDTIKVTSEIKKRAIQIREMSNLKAFDSLHLASAEMEADVLLTTDIKFLKGSQKIKPKIAVKNPVEFVMEVFDYDKSDNESY
;
A
#
# COMPACT_ATOMS: atom_id res chain seq x y z
N MET A 1 4.30 -13.39 -3.03
CA MET A 1 4.56 -11.94 -3.07
C MET A 1 3.90 -11.26 -1.89
N LYS A 2 4.66 -10.45 -1.17
CA LYS A 2 4.16 -9.67 -0.03
C LYS A 2 3.95 -8.21 -0.45
N VAL A 3 2.74 -7.71 -0.24
CA VAL A 3 2.30 -6.39 -0.66
C VAL A 3 2.00 -5.52 0.55
N TYR A 4 2.57 -4.33 0.59
CA TYR A 4 2.28 -3.31 1.59
C TYR A 4 1.33 -2.28 0.97
N LEU A 5 0.12 -2.16 1.52
CA LEU A 5 -0.84 -1.13 1.10
C LEU A 5 -0.74 0.08 2.02
N ASP A 6 -0.42 1.24 1.46
CA ASP A 6 -0.48 2.50 2.18
C ASP A 6 -1.93 2.79 2.64
N ASN A 7 -2.08 3.55 3.69
CA ASN A 7 -3.39 3.87 4.28
C ASN A 7 -4.37 4.46 3.25
N CYS A 8 -3.89 5.28 2.33
CA CYS A 8 -4.73 5.84 1.26
C CYS A 8 -5.39 4.76 0.39
N CYS A 9 -4.79 3.58 0.25
CA CYS A 9 -5.39 2.46 -0.47
C CYS A 9 -6.63 1.92 0.26
N TYR A 10 -6.57 1.79 1.57
CA TYR A 10 -7.73 1.40 2.39
C TYR A 10 -8.82 2.47 2.33
N ASN A 11 -8.44 3.75 2.34
CA ASN A 11 -9.39 4.86 2.22
C ASN A 11 -10.14 4.86 0.90
N ARG A 12 -9.53 4.41 -0.20
CA ARG A 12 -10.17 4.36 -1.53
C ARG A 12 -11.44 3.52 -1.56
N LEU A 13 -11.60 2.55 -0.66
CA LEU A 13 -12.80 1.74 -0.56
C LEU A 13 -14.04 2.58 -0.17
N PHE A 14 -13.83 3.71 0.51
CA PHE A 14 -14.85 4.56 1.09
C PHE A 14 -14.89 5.97 0.50
N ASP A 15 -14.04 6.26 -0.49
CA ASP A 15 -13.97 7.56 -1.15
C ASP A 15 -15.07 7.71 -2.23
N ASP A 16 -15.33 8.96 -2.65
CA ASP A 16 -16.30 9.28 -3.70
C ASP A 16 -15.91 8.62 -5.02
N ARG A 17 -16.83 7.84 -5.58
CA ARG A 17 -16.67 7.09 -6.84
C ARG A 17 -16.94 7.93 -8.09
N SER A 18 -17.43 9.16 -7.96
CA SER A 18 -17.71 10.03 -9.11
C SER A 18 -16.44 10.46 -9.82
N ASN A 19 -15.30 10.48 -9.12
CA ASN A 19 -13.99 10.74 -9.66
C ASN A 19 -13.43 9.45 -10.29
N ILE A 20 -13.07 9.52 -11.58
CA ILE A 20 -12.58 8.35 -12.33
C ILE A 20 -11.31 7.76 -11.70
N LYS A 21 -10.38 8.61 -11.27
CA LYS A 21 -9.14 8.16 -10.61
C LYS A 21 -9.45 7.35 -9.35
N ASN A 22 -10.31 7.87 -8.49
CA ASN A 22 -10.72 7.19 -7.25
C ASN A 22 -11.43 5.86 -7.56
N TYR A 23 -12.28 5.86 -8.57
CA TYR A 23 -12.99 4.66 -9.02
C TYR A 23 -12.02 3.57 -9.48
N LEU A 24 -11.09 3.90 -10.36
CA LEU A 24 -10.11 2.93 -10.88
C LEU A 24 -9.19 2.41 -9.77
N GLU A 25 -8.71 3.28 -8.90
CA GLU A 25 -7.87 2.90 -7.77
C GLU A 25 -8.61 2.00 -6.79
N ARG A 26 -9.89 2.29 -6.53
CA ARG A 26 -10.74 1.44 -5.69
C ARG A 26 -10.89 0.04 -6.29
N GLU A 27 -11.19 -0.05 -7.59
CA GLU A 27 -11.33 -1.35 -8.26
C GLU A 27 -10.03 -2.16 -8.20
N ALA A 28 -8.88 -1.50 -8.41
CA ALA A 28 -7.57 -2.14 -8.30
C ALA A 28 -7.30 -2.66 -6.87
N VAL A 29 -7.60 -1.86 -5.85
CA VAL A 29 -7.44 -2.28 -4.45
C VAL A 29 -8.34 -3.47 -4.13
N LEU A 30 -9.59 -3.49 -4.61
CA LEU A 30 -10.49 -4.63 -4.43
C LEU A 30 -9.96 -5.90 -5.09
N ILE A 31 -9.39 -5.79 -6.28
CA ILE A 31 -8.76 -6.94 -6.96
C ILE A 31 -7.58 -7.48 -6.12
N ILE A 32 -6.73 -6.60 -5.62
CA ILE A 32 -5.59 -6.98 -4.78
C ILE A 32 -6.06 -7.70 -3.50
N MET A 33 -7.10 -7.16 -2.85
CA MET A 33 -7.68 -7.76 -1.64
C MET A 33 -8.30 -9.12 -1.92
N GLN A 34 -8.98 -9.28 -3.06
CA GLN A 34 -9.53 -10.57 -3.48
C GLN A 34 -8.41 -11.59 -3.71
N LYS A 35 -7.33 -11.19 -4.35
CA LYS A 35 -6.15 -12.05 -4.56
C LYS A 35 -5.50 -12.46 -3.23
N ALA A 36 -5.46 -11.57 -2.25
CA ALA A 36 -4.99 -11.88 -0.91
C ALA A 36 -5.92 -12.87 -0.20
N PHE A 37 -7.23 -12.68 -0.32
CA PHE A 37 -8.23 -13.59 0.23
C PHE A 37 -8.09 -14.99 -0.39
N ASP A 38 -7.82 -15.07 -1.67
CA ASP A 38 -7.59 -16.33 -2.41
C ASP A 38 -6.19 -16.91 -2.18
N LYS A 39 -5.38 -16.29 -1.32
CA LYS A 39 -4.02 -16.70 -0.97
C LYS A 39 -3.02 -16.68 -2.14
N GLU A 40 -3.29 -15.90 -3.17
CA GLU A 40 -2.39 -15.71 -4.30
C GLU A 40 -1.30 -14.68 -4.00
N LEU A 41 -1.54 -13.80 -3.03
CA LEU A 41 -0.55 -12.88 -2.47
C LEU A 41 -0.81 -12.66 -0.97
N ILE A 42 0.10 -12.00 -0.29
CA ILE A 42 -0.01 -11.69 1.14
C ILE A 42 0.02 -10.18 1.31
N ILE A 43 -0.96 -9.62 2.03
CA ILE A 43 -0.94 -8.21 2.43
C ILE A 43 -0.37 -8.12 3.84
N VAL A 44 0.71 -7.35 3.98
CA VAL A 44 1.35 -7.12 5.28
C VAL A 44 0.89 -5.79 5.88
N GLY A 45 0.70 -5.78 7.19
CA GLY A 45 0.39 -4.59 7.96
C GLY A 45 1.62 -4.01 8.63
N SER A 46 1.44 -2.91 9.36
CA SER A 46 2.51 -2.30 10.15
C SER A 46 1.95 -1.50 11.33
N ASP A 47 2.80 -1.28 12.32
CA ASP A 47 2.48 -0.37 13.44
C ASP A 47 2.12 1.03 12.94
N ILE A 48 2.78 1.50 11.89
CA ILE A 48 2.55 2.83 11.32
C ILE A 48 1.16 2.94 10.70
N LEU A 49 0.71 1.91 9.98
CA LEU A 49 -0.66 1.85 9.44
C LEU A 49 -1.69 1.90 10.56
N GLU A 50 -1.48 1.13 11.61
CA GLU A 50 -2.41 1.08 12.74
C GLU A 50 -2.48 2.42 13.48
N ILE A 51 -1.36 3.11 13.66
CA ILE A 51 -1.33 4.45 14.24
C ILE A 51 -2.09 5.45 13.36
N GLU A 52 -1.89 5.42 12.05
CA GLU A 52 -2.62 6.31 11.14
C GLU A 52 -4.13 6.03 11.13
N MET A 53 -4.53 4.78 11.17
CA MET A 53 -5.94 4.40 11.22
C MET A 53 -6.63 4.94 12.47
N LEU A 54 -5.95 4.94 13.62
CA LEU A 54 -6.46 5.51 14.86
C LEU A 54 -6.71 7.01 14.76
N LYS A 55 -6.06 7.72 13.84
CA LYS A 55 -6.22 9.16 13.63
C LYS A 55 -7.40 9.52 12.73
N ILE A 56 -8.08 8.56 12.13
CA ILE A 56 -9.27 8.82 11.32
C ILE A 56 -10.39 9.34 12.21
N LYS A 57 -10.87 10.56 11.94
CA LYS A 57 -11.82 11.27 12.82
C LYS A 57 -13.25 10.69 12.76
N ASN A 58 -13.69 10.24 11.57
CA ASN A 58 -15.00 9.64 11.42
C ASN A 58 -14.97 8.20 11.98
N ASN A 59 -15.71 7.96 13.07
CA ASN A 59 -15.71 6.69 13.76
C ASN A 59 -16.20 5.53 12.89
N ASP A 60 -17.24 5.73 12.09
CA ASP A 60 -17.79 4.68 11.22
C ASP A 60 -16.79 4.31 10.13
N LYS A 61 -16.19 5.30 9.49
CA LYS A 61 -15.14 5.09 8.49
C LYS A 61 -13.93 4.37 9.09
N ARG A 62 -13.49 4.79 10.27
CA ARG A 62 -12.36 4.15 10.96
C ARG A 62 -12.67 2.69 11.28
N ASN A 63 -13.83 2.40 11.82
CA ASN A 63 -14.24 1.03 12.15
C ASN A 63 -14.32 0.15 10.90
N ASP A 64 -14.82 0.67 9.80
CA ASP A 64 -14.90 -0.06 8.53
C ASP A 64 -13.50 -0.36 7.98
N ILE A 65 -12.61 0.61 8.00
CA ILE A 65 -11.22 0.44 7.53
C ILE A 65 -10.48 -0.57 8.42
N GLU A 66 -10.58 -0.42 9.74
CA GLU A 66 -9.96 -1.36 10.70
C GLU A 66 -10.51 -2.78 10.53
N GLY A 67 -11.81 -2.91 10.25
CA GLY A 67 -12.44 -4.19 9.99
C GLY A 67 -11.85 -4.89 8.76
N VAL A 68 -11.71 -4.17 7.66
CA VAL A 68 -11.07 -4.69 6.43
C VAL A 68 -9.61 -5.07 6.69
N TYR A 69 -8.86 -4.18 7.32
CA TYR A 69 -7.46 -4.39 7.66
C TYR A 69 -7.27 -5.65 8.50
N ASN A 70 -8.04 -5.81 9.58
CA ASN A 70 -7.91 -6.94 10.50
C ASN A 70 -8.24 -8.28 9.85
N VAL A 71 -9.14 -8.30 8.87
CA VAL A 71 -9.47 -9.54 8.15
C VAL A 71 -8.35 -9.97 7.19
N LEU A 72 -7.70 -8.99 6.55
CA LEU A 72 -6.71 -9.25 5.51
C LEU A 72 -5.29 -9.49 6.04
N ILE A 73 -4.92 -8.81 7.13
CA ILE A 73 -3.55 -8.81 7.62
C ILE A 73 -3.28 -10.06 8.45
N THR A 74 -2.24 -10.80 8.08
CA THR A 74 -1.75 -11.96 8.83
C THR A 74 -0.48 -11.61 9.62
N ASP A 75 0.36 -10.73 9.09
CA ASP A 75 1.61 -10.30 9.71
C ASP A 75 1.70 -8.78 9.78
N THR A 76 2.15 -8.27 10.92
CA THR A 76 2.34 -6.84 11.15
C THR A 76 3.81 -6.53 11.35
N ILE A 77 4.34 -5.61 10.53
CA ILE A 77 5.71 -5.12 10.65
C ILE A 77 5.79 -4.18 11.85
N LYS A 78 6.61 -4.55 12.83
CA LYS A 78 6.85 -3.71 14.00
C LYS A 78 7.99 -2.73 13.73
N VAL A 79 7.82 -1.49 14.15
CA VAL A 79 8.83 -0.45 14.00
C VAL A 79 10.01 -0.76 14.92
N THR A 80 11.18 -0.96 14.32
CA THR A 80 12.44 -1.19 15.02
C THR A 80 13.33 0.05 14.93
N SER A 81 14.44 0.04 15.65
CA SER A 81 15.45 1.10 15.54
C SER A 81 16.06 1.18 14.14
N GLU A 82 16.18 0.05 13.43
CA GLU A 82 16.66 0.01 12.05
C GLU A 82 15.68 0.70 11.09
N ILE A 83 14.39 0.43 11.24
CA ILE A 83 13.34 1.10 10.46
C ILE A 83 13.38 2.61 10.69
N LYS A 84 13.51 3.05 11.94
CA LYS A 84 13.61 4.47 12.28
C LYS A 84 14.83 5.13 11.62
N LYS A 85 16.00 4.49 11.67
CA LYS A 85 17.22 4.99 11.02
C LYS A 85 17.04 5.10 9.51
N ARG A 86 16.45 4.07 8.89
CA ARG A 86 16.18 4.07 7.46
C ARG A 86 15.19 5.18 7.08
N ALA A 87 14.15 5.37 7.86
CA ALA A 87 13.17 6.44 7.64
C ALA A 87 13.81 7.83 7.68
N ILE A 88 14.75 8.06 8.60
CA ILE A 88 15.51 9.31 8.67
C ILE A 88 16.35 9.50 7.38
N GLN A 89 17.03 8.48 6.91
CA GLN A 89 17.78 8.52 5.65
C GLN A 89 16.87 8.88 4.46
N ILE A 90 15.71 8.23 4.38
CA ILE A 90 14.72 8.48 3.34
C ILE A 90 14.25 9.95 3.38
N ARG A 91 13.96 10.49 4.56
CA ARG A 91 13.57 11.90 4.72
C ARG A 91 14.66 12.87 4.28
N GLU A 92 15.92 12.58 4.60
CA GLU A 92 17.05 13.42 4.22
C GLU A 92 17.28 13.44 2.71
N MET A 93 17.01 12.34 2.03
CA MET A 93 17.20 12.19 0.58
C MET A 93 15.98 12.61 -0.25
N SER A 94 14.85 12.87 0.39
CA SER A 94 13.57 13.13 -0.29
C SER A 94 12.77 14.20 0.45
N ASN A 95 11.64 14.62 -0.14
CA ASN A 95 10.69 15.51 0.51
C ASN A 95 9.52 14.72 1.12
N LEU A 96 9.69 13.44 1.37
CA LEU A 96 8.64 12.61 1.97
C LEU A 96 8.37 13.03 3.41
N LYS A 97 7.09 12.97 3.79
CA LYS A 97 6.63 13.22 5.15
C LYS A 97 7.15 12.13 6.09
N ALA A 98 7.13 12.41 7.39
CA ALA A 98 7.60 11.47 8.40
C ALA A 98 6.90 10.11 8.32
N PHE A 99 5.57 10.09 8.22
CA PHE A 99 4.82 8.83 8.11
C PHE A 99 5.10 8.09 6.82
N ASP A 100 5.18 8.79 5.68
CA ASP A 100 5.50 8.16 4.40
C ASP A 100 6.88 7.52 4.41
N SER A 101 7.85 8.19 5.03
CA SER A 101 9.19 7.65 5.21
C SER A 101 9.21 6.39 6.08
N LEU A 102 8.40 6.37 7.13
CA LEU A 102 8.24 5.20 8.00
C LEU A 102 7.52 4.04 7.30
N HIS A 103 6.53 4.34 6.48
CA HIS A 103 5.87 3.32 5.65
C HIS A 103 6.85 2.67 4.69
N LEU A 104 7.63 3.49 3.98
CA LEU A 104 8.60 2.96 3.02
C LEU A 104 9.70 2.15 3.71
N ALA A 105 10.25 2.65 4.80
CA ALA A 105 11.26 1.94 5.58
C ALA A 105 10.73 0.61 6.14
N SER A 106 9.48 0.60 6.61
CA SER A 106 8.82 -0.63 7.09
C SER A 106 8.63 -1.63 5.95
N ALA A 107 8.10 -1.17 4.82
CA ALA A 107 7.86 -2.03 3.67
C ALA A 107 9.15 -2.63 3.10
N GLU A 108 10.26 -1.87 3.07
CA GLU A 108 11.56 -2.36 2.60
C GLU A 108 12.07 -3.55 3.42
N MET A 109 11.65 -3.70 4.66
CA MET A 109 12.10 -4.81 5.53
C MET A 109 11.44 -6.14 5.19
N GLU A 110 10.17 -6.15 4.81
CA GLU A 110 9.42 -7.42 4.68
C GLU A 110 8.53 -7.52 3.46
N ALA A 111 8.30 -6.43 2.72
CA ALA A 111 7.44 -6.45 1.55
C ALA A 111 8.23 -6.48 0.25
N ASP A 112 7.60 -6.97 -0.81
CA ASP A 112 8.15 -6.97 -2.16
C ASP A 112 7.77 -5.70 -2.93
N VAL A 113 6.65 -5.08 -2.56
CA VAL A 113 6.13 -3.87 -3.21
C VAL A 113 5.34 -3.05 -2.20
N LEU A 114 5.44 -1.72 -2.31
CA LEU A 114 4.57 -0.77 -1.60
C LEU A 114 3.64 -0.12 -2.62
N LEU A 115 2.34 -0.14 -2.33
CA LEU A 115 1.33 0.48 -3.17
C LEU A 115 0.75 1.72 -2.48
N THR A 116 0.69 2.81 -3.22
CA THR A 116 0.12 4.08 -2.74
C THR A 116 -0.61 4.80 -3.86
N THR A 117 -1.69 5.49 -3.51
CA THR A 117 -2.43 6.38 -4.42
C THR A 117 -1.95 7.83 -4.33
N ASP A 118 -1.06 8.12 -3.38
CA ASP A 118 -0.53 9.47 -3.14
C ASP A 118 0.56 9.80 -4.17
N ILE A 119 0.26 10.77 -5.05
CA ILE A 119 1.17 11.20 -6.11
C ILE A 119 2.48 11.78 -5.54
N LYS A 120 2.41 12.50 -4.43
CA LYS A 120 3.61 13.06 -3.78
C LYS A 120 4.51 11.96 -3.23
N PHE A 121 3.92 10.91 -2.67
CA PHE A 121 4.66 9.74 -2.20
C PHE A 121 5.35 9.03 -3.39
N LEU A 122 4.61 8.77 -4.46
CA LEU A 122 5.15 8.13 -5.66
C LEU A 122 6.35 8.92 -6.23
N LYS A 123 6.18 10.23 -6.41
CA LYS A 123 7.24 11.10 -6.94
C LYS A 123 8.44 11.21 -5.99
N GLY A 124 8.18 11.34 -4.70
CA GLY A 124 9.24 11.43 -3.70
C GLY A 124 10.07 10.15 -3.61
N SER A 125 9.43 8.99 -3.69
CA SER A 125 10.11 7.71 -3.65
C SER A 125 11.04 7.48 -4.85
N GLN A 126 10.70 8.03 -6.01
CA GLN A 126 11.55 7.93 -7.22
C GLN A 126 12.90 8.64 -7.07
N LYS A 127 12.98 9.63 -6.18
CA LYS A 127 14.24 10.38 -5.94
C LYS A 127 15.27 9.58 -5.16
N ILE A 128 14.88 8.53 -4.48
CA ILE A 128 15.71 7.77 -3.54
C ILE A 128 15.84 6.33 -3.99
N LYS A 129 15.96 5.82 -5.00
CA LYS A 129 16.12 4.40 -5.37
C LYS A 129 15.72 3.45 -4.22
N PRO A 130 14.42 3.31 -3.91
CA PRO A 130 13.99 2.45 -2.81
C PRO A 130 14.39 0.98 -3.07
N LYS A 131 14.52 0.20 -2.01
CA LYS A 131 14.90 -1.22 -2.11
C LYS A 131 13.80 -2.09 -2.73
N ILE A 132 12.57 -1.58 -2.74
CA ILE A 132 11.41 -2.25 -3.32
C ILE A 132 10.70 -1.30 -4.30
N ALA A 133 9.87 -1.86 -5.17
CA ALA A 133 9.05 -1.04 -6.06
C ALA A 133 7.98 -0.28 -5.26
N VAL A 134 7.74 0.99 -5.65
CA VAL A 134 6.64 1.81 -5.13
C VAL A 134 5.75 2.17 -6.31
N LYS A 135 4.50 1.73 -6.28
CA LYS A 135 3.59 1.82 -7.41
C LYS A 135 2.18 2.24 -7.02
N ASN A 136 1.44 2.78 -7.98
CA ASN A 136 0.00 2.95 -7.85
C ASN A 136 -0.69 1.57 -7.97
N PRO A 137 -1.77 1.32 -7.22
CA PRO A 137 -2.50 0.04 -7.30
C PRO A 137 -2.96 -0.34 -8.71
N VAL A 138 -3.39 0.64 -9.53
CA VAL A 138 -3.83 0.39 -10.91
C VAL A 138 -2.66 -0.11 -11.75
N GLU A 139 -1.51 0.56 -11.67
CA GLU A 139 -0.28 0.15 -12.36
C GLU A 139 0.13 -1.27 -11.96
N PHE A 140 0.11 -1.56 -10.67
CA PHE A 140 0.46 -2.88 -10.14
C PHE A 140 -0.46 -3.99 -10.69
N VAL A 141 -1.78 -3.76 -10.66
CA VAL A 141 -2.75 -4.74 -11.17
C VAL A 141 -2.55 -4.98 -12.66
N MET A 142 -2.33 -3.94 -13.44
CA MET A 142 -2.08 -4.05 -14.89
C MET A 142 -0.80 -4.85 -15.19
N GLU A 143 0.27 -4.64 -14.43
CA GLU A 143 1.53 -5.34 -14.65
C GLU A 143 1.48 -6.80 -14.21
N VAL A 144 0.90 -7.08 -13.03
CA VAL A 144 0.97 -8.42 -12.41
C VAL A 144 -0.08 -9.36 -12.97
N PHE A 145 -1.30 -8.88 -13.25
CA PHE A 145 -2.42 -9.73 -13.64
C PHE A 145 -2.72 -9.74 -15.15
N ASP A 146 -2.20 -8.80 -15.90
CA ASP A 146 -2.35 -8.78 -17.36
C ASP A 146 -1.50 -9.86 -18.03
N TYR A 147 -0.48 -10.36 -17.36
CA TYR A 147 0.36 -11.45 -17.83
C TYR A 147 -0.41 -12.76 -18.07
N ASP A 148 -1.43 -13.02 -17.25
CA ASP A 148 -2.26 -14.23 -17.37
C ASP A 148 -3.12 -14.25 -18.64
N LYS A 149 -3.39 -13.09 -19.24
CA LYS A 149 -4.16 -12.99 -20.49
C LYS A 149 -3.34 -13.31 -21.72
N SER A 150 -2.06 -12.99 -21.73
CA SER A 150 -1.18 -13.27 -22.89
C SER A 150 -0.93 -14.77 -23.08
N ASP A 151 -0.92 -15.54 -22.00
CA ASP A 151 -0.75 -16.99 -22.06
C ASP A 151 -2.03 -17.72 -22.51
N ASN A 152 -3.20 -17.11 -22.31
CA ASN A 152 -4.49 -17.66 -22.74
C ASN A 152 -4.88 -17.25 -24.17
N GLU A 153 -4.26 -16.22 -24.75
CA GLU A 153 -4.51 -15.78 -26.13
C GLU A 153 -3.58 -16.44 -27.16
N SER A 154 -2.63 -17.25 -26.72
CA SER A 154 -1.71 -17.96 -27.60
C SER A 154 -2.23 -19.33 -28.08
N TYR A 155 -3.53 -19.58 -27.94
CA TYR A 155 -4.20 -20.77 -28.45
C TYR A 155 -5.15 -20.47 -29.59
#